data_256d9c4c2f84c70f6c133deb9106fc05
#
_entry.id   256d9c4c2f84c70f6c133deb9106fc05
#
_cell.length_a   1.000
_cell.length_b   1.000
_cell.length_c   1.000
_cell.angle_alpha   90.00
_cell.angle_beta   90.00
_cell.angle_gamma   90.00
#
_symmetry.space_group_name_H-M   'P 1'
#
loop_
_entity.id
_entity.type
_entity.pdbx_description
1 polymer ?
#
loop_
_entity_poly.entity_id
_entity_poly.type
_entity_poly.pdbx_seq_one_letter_code
_entity_poly.pdbx_strand_id
1 'polypeptide(L)' 'MDSRVIHDRHGIGRVLSLNGDRMDVRFGAGVVDVDTHSSKVHLL' A
#
# COMPACT_ATOMS: atom_id res chain seq x y z
N MET A 1 -1.47 -5.22 14.29
CA MET A 1 -2.06 -3.91 13.98
C MET A 1 -2.25 -3.78 12.48
N ASP A 2 -3.44 -3.41 12.07
CA ASP A 2 -3.72 -3.29 10.64
C ASP A 2 -3.32 -1.91 10.14
N SER A 3 -2.48 -1.89 9.13
CA SER A 3 -2.14 -0.65 8.45
C SER A 3 -2.85 -0.65 7.10
N ARG A 4 -3.61 0.39 6.87
CA ARG A 4 -4.35 0.54 5.62
C ARG A 4 -3.88 1.78 4.89
N VAL A 5 -3.89 1.69 3.58
CA VAL A 5 -3.53 2.80 2.71
C VAL A 5 -4.59 2.96 1.63
N ILE A 6 -4.65 4.15 1.07
CA ILE A 6 -5.46 4.39 -0.11
C ILE A 6 -4.54 4.77 -1.26
N HIS A 7 -4.74 4.14 -2.41
CA HIS A 7 -3.97 4.42 -3.61
C HIS A 7 -4.88 5.03 -4.66
N ASP A 8 -4.37 6.04 -5.37
CA ASP A 8 -5.17 6.76 -6.36
C ASP A 8 -5.75 5.87 -7.45
N ARG A 9 -5.05 4.80 -7.80
CA ARG A 9 -5.50 3.89 -8.85
C ARG A 9 -6.10 2.60 -8.31
N HIS A 10 -5.48 2.04 -7.28
CA HIS A 10 -5.86 0.72 -6.78
C HIS A 10 -6.92 0.76 -5.68
N GLY A 11 -7.17 1.93 -5.13
CA GLY A 11 -8.13 2.08 -4.04
C GLY A 11 -7.53 1.71 -2.69
N ILE A 12 -8.36 1.20 -1.80
CA ILE A 12 -7.95 0.86 -0.44
C ILE A 12 -7.22 -0.48 -0.42
N GLY A 13 -6.08 -0.50 0.26
CA GLY A 13 -5.30 -1.72 0.44
C GLY A 13 -4.83 -1.90 1.88
N ARG A 14 -4.35 -3.09 2.17
CA ARG A 14 -3.79 -3.42 3.49
C ARG A 14 -2.30 -3.70 3.34
N VAL A 15 -1.50 -3.06 4.19
CA VAL A 15 -0.06 -3.28 4.19
C VAL A 15 0.24 -4.64 4.79
N LEU A 16 0.92 -5.49 4.03
CA LEU A 16 1.31 -6.83 4.46
C LEU A 16 2.70 -6.84 5.06
N SER A 17 3.63 -6.14 4.43
CA SER A 17 5.00 -6.06 4.93
C SER A 17 5.64 -4.75 4.50
N LEU A 18 6.68 -4.36 5.23
CA LEU A 18 7.41 -3.13 4.98
C LEU A 18 8.89 -3.46 4.86
N ASN A 19 9.50 -3.09 3.74
CA ASN A 19 10.90 -3.36 3.46
C ASN A 19 11.59 -2.08 2.99
N GLY A 20 12.21 -1.35 3.92
CA GLY A 20 12.89 -0.11 3.58
C GLY A 20 11.93 0.88 2.95
N ASP A 21 12.18 1.25 1.70
CA ASP A 21 11.37 2.23 0.98
C ASP A 21 10.19 1.59 0.24
N ARG A 22 10.00 0.28 0.39
CA ARG A 22 8.97 -0.46 -0.31
C ARG A 22 8.07 -1.18 0.63
N MET A 23 6.81 -1.35 0.22
CA MET A 23 5.86 -2.10 1.01
C MET A 23 5.00 -2.97 0.10
N ASP A 24 4.63 -4.14 0.62
CA ASP A 24 3.68 -5.01 -0.06
C ASP A 24 2.29 -4.69 0.45
N VAL A 25 1.42 -4.33 -0.48
CA VAL A 25 0.05 -3.94 -0.15
C VAL A 25 -0.92 -4.83 -0.90
N ARG A 26 -1.87 -5.39 -0.17
CA ARG A 26 -2.91 -6.20 -0.78
C ARG A 26 -4.11 -5.32 -1.12
N PHE A 27 -4.36 -5.21 -2.41
CA PHE A 27 -5.56 -4.57 -2.94
C PHE A 27 -6.56 -5.64 -3.36
N GLY A 28 -7.73 -5.23 -3.77
CA GLY A 28 -8.75 -6.17 -4.21
C GLY A 28 -8.32 -7.06 -5.36
N ALA A 29 -7.47 -6.55 -6.24
CA ALA A 29 -6.98 -7.31 -7.40
C ALA A 29 -5.75 -8.17 -7.10
N GLY A 30 -5.13 -8.01 -5.94
CA GLY A 30 -3.94 -8.78 -5.58
C GLY A 30 -2.91 -7.95 -4.84
N VAL A 31 -1.73 -8.52 -4.65
CA VAL A 31 -0.64 -7.86 -3.92
C VAL A 31 0.21 -7.04 -4.88
N VAL A 32 0.45 -5.80 -4.52
CA VAL A 32 1.26 -4.87 -5.32
C VAL A 32 2.39 -4.31 -4.46
N ASP A 33 3.58 -4.25 -5.03
CA ASP A 33 4.73 -3.62 -4.41
C ASP A 33 4.62 -2.11 -4.62
N VAL A 34 4.56 -1.36 -3.53
CA VAL A 34 4.33 0.07 -3.58
C VAL A 34 5.47 0.80 -2.88
N ASP A 35 5.91 1.91 -3.48
CA ASP A 35 6.91 2.79 -2.89
C ASP A 35 6.28 3.57 -1.75
N THR A 36 6.91 3.54 -0.57
CA THR A 36 6.40 4.24 0.61
C THR A 36 6.41 5.76 0.46
N HIS A 37 7.20 6.27 -0.48
CA HIS A 37 7.29 7.70 -0.75
C HIS A 37 6.44 8.17 -1.92
N SER A 38 5.64 7.27 -2.48
CA SER A 38 4.79 7.61 -3.61
C SER A 38 3.73 8.64 -3.21
N SER A 39 3.57 9.68 -4.01
CA SER A 39 2.54 10.68 -3.77
C SER A 39 1.12 10.16 -4.04
N LYS A 40 1.01 9.00 -4.67
CA LYS A 40 -0.28 8.38 -4.99
C LYS A 40 -0.82 7.52 -3.86
N VAL A 41 -0.04 7.30 -2.82
CA VAL A 41 -0.40 6.44 -1.69
C VAL A 41 -0.51 7.29 -0.44
N HIS A 42 -1.60 7.11 0.29
CA HIS A 42 -1.85 7.83 1.53
C HIS A 42 -2.21 6.85 2.64
N LEU A 43 -1.63 7.06 3.80
CA LEU A 43 -1.98 6.27 4.98
C LEU A 43 -3.35 6.68 5.51
N LEU A 44 -4.10 5.70 5.90
CA LEU A 44 -5.42 5.95 6.52
C LEU A 44 -5.36 5.99 8.04
#